data_8eb87c10387afc5ad0fa8ebba6faff34
#
_entry.id   8eb87c10387afc5ad0fa8ebba6faff34
#
_cell.length_a   1.000
_cell.length_b   1.000
_cell.length_c   1.000
_cell.angle_alpha   90.00
_cell.angle_beta   90.00
_cell.angle_gamma   90.00
#
_symmetry.space_group_name_H-M   'P 1'
#
loop_
_entity.id
_entity.type
_entity.pdbx_description
1 polymer ?
#
loop_
_entity_poly.entity_id
_entity_poly.type
_entity_poly.pdbx_seq_one_letter_code
_entity_poly.pdbx_strand_id
1 'polypeptide(L)'
;IKLIKPELETKTLLQQLPRSITTSQLSRVEVIRTINLNFAALLEDAYDILFDIPMVAVDNSVLLGAENLPAFIKLRALDSIHMATAFSMKSEIEGVITYDKEMVKAASALGFKTMSPGMK
;
A
#
# COMPACT_ATOMS: atom_id res chain seq x y z
N ILE A 1 2.37 -2.04 0.10
CA ILE A 1 2.52 -1.25 1.31
C ILE A 1 3.08 -2.09 2.43
N LYS A 2 4.16 -1.63 3.00
CA LYS A 2 4.77 -2.30 4.14
C LYS A 2 4.40 -1.55 5.41
N LEU A 3 3.22 -1.83 5.94
CA LEU A 3 2.76 -1.20 7.16
C LEU A 3 3.48 -1.73 8.39
N ILE A 4 3.95 -2.96 8.32
CA ILE A 4 4.63 -3.58 9.46
C ILE A 4 5.95 -4.16 8.99
N LYS A 5 7.02 -3.66 9.57
CA LYS A 5 8.39 -4.08 9.33
C LYS A 5 9.10 -4.18 10.65
N PRO A 6 10.43 -4.33 10.68
CA PRO A 6 11.12 -4.31 11.97
C PRO A 6 10.59 -3.17 12.83
N GLU A 7 10.41 -3.44 14.10
CA GLU A 7 9.67 -2.62 15.06
C GLU A 7 9.88 -1.11 14.95
N LEU A 8 11.10 -0.70 14.68
CA LEU A 8 11.46 0.71 14.61
C LEU A 8 10.75 1.42 13.44
N GLU A 9 10.76 0.79 12.27
CA GLU A 9 10.09 1.36 11.08
C GLU A 9 8.58 1.42 11.28
N THR A 10 8.01 0.40 11.92
CA THR A 10 6.58 0.36 12.20
C THR A 10 6.15 1.52 13.09
N LYS A 11 6.90 1.76 14.16
CA LYS A 11 6.60 2.87 15.07
C LYS A 11 6.68 4.21 14.35
N THR A 12 7.74 4.42 13.57
CA THR A 12 7.93 5.65 12.81
C THR A 12 6.79 5.86 11.82
N LEU A 13 6.43 4.80 11.10
CA LEU A 13 5.33 4.85 10.15
C LEU A 13 4.02 5.24 10.84
N LEU A 14 3.68 4.59 11.94
CA LEU A 14 2.44 4.85 12.66
C LEU A 14 2.36 6.29 13.18
N GLN A 15 3.49 6.85 13.62
CA GLN A 15 3.54 8.22 14.10
C GLN A 15 3.39 9.26 13.00
N GLN A 16 3.78 8.91 11.79
CA GLN A 16 3.80 9.82 10.65
C GLN A 16 2.70 9.58 9.63
N LEU A 17 1.82 8.61 9.88
CA LEU A 17 0.69 8.36 8.99
C LEU A 17 -0.29 9.54 8.99
N PRO A 18 -0.84 9.88 7.81
CA PRO A 18 -1.96 10.81 7.75
C PRO A 18 -3.13 10.30 8.59
N ARG A 19 -3.98 11.21 9.05
CA ARG A 19 -5.17 10.86 9.82
C ARG A 19 -6.10 9.90 9.09
N SER A 20 -6.16 10.03 7.77
CA SER A 20 -7.05 9.25 6.95
C SER A 20 -6.22 8.49 5.93
N ILE A 21 -6.23 7.18 6.05
CA ILE A 21 -5.51 6.30 5.13
C ILE A 21 -6.44 5.18 4.69
N THR A 22 -6.27 4.74 3.46
CA THR A 22 -6.97 3.59 2.93
C THR A 22 -5.99 2.71 2.18
N THR A 23 -6.30 1.45 2.03
CA THR A 23 -5.45 0.52 1.30
C THR A 23 -6.30 -0.50 0.54
N SER A 24 -5.67 -1.29 -0.31
CA SER A 24 -6.37 -2.35 -1.03
C SER A 24 -6.56 -3.56 -0.13
N GLN A 25 -7.61 -4.33 -0.36
CA GLN A 25 -7.83 -5.61 0.32
C GLN A 25 -6.65 -6.56 0.16
N LEU A 26 -5.94 -6.45 -0.96
CA LEU A 26 -4.75 -7.25 -1.20
C LEU A 26 -3.65 -6.97 -0.16
N SER A 27 -3.52 -5.73 0.29
CA SER A 27 -2.53 -5.36 1.31
C SER A 27 -2.75 -6.12 2.61
N ARG A 28 -3.99 -6.37 2.98
CA ARG A 28 -4.29 -7.14 4.19
C ARG A 28 -3.68 -8.53 4.11
N VAL A 29 -3.88 -9.21 2.97
CA VAL A 29 -3.32 -10.55 2.77
C VAL A 29 -1.79 -10.51 2.84
N GLU A 30 -1.18 -9.56 2.16
CA GLU A 30 0.28 -9.42 2.15
C GLU A 30 0.86 -9.18 3.54
N VAL A 31 0.27 -8.24 4.27
CA VAL A 31 0.72 -7.91 5.63
C VAL A 31 0.56 -9.11 6.56
N ILE A 32 -0.62 -9.69 6.59
CA ILE A 32 -0.91 -10.82 7.49
C ILE A 32 -0.02 -12.02 7.16
N ARG A 33 0.17 -12.35 5.89
CA ARG A 33 1.05 -13.45 5.49
C ARG A 33 2.50 -13.20 5.90
N THR A 34 3.00 -11.99 5.67
CA THR A 34 4.37 -11.62 6.03
C THR A 34 4.58 -11.69 7.54
N ILE A 35 3.64 -11.15 8.31
CA ILE A 35 3.72 -11.16 9.77
C ILE A 35 3.63 -12.59 10.30
N ASN A 36 2.71 -13.38 9.79
CA ASN A 36 2.54 -14.77 10.23
C ASN A 36 3.78 -15.61 9.96
N LEU A 37 4.46 -15.39 8.84
CA LEU A 37 5.64 -16.16 8.46
C LEU A 37 6.91 -15.73 9.18
N ASN A 38 7.05 -14.44 9.49
CA ASN A 38 8.32 -13.88 9.95
C ASN A 38 8.27 -13.24 11.35
N PHE A 39 7.09 -12.82 11.79
CA PHE A 39 6.93 -12.03 13.01
C PHE A 39 5.66 -12.42 13.75
N ALA A 40 5.45 -13.73 13.94
CA ALA A 40 4.19 -14.26 14.50
C ALA A 40 3.78 -13.59 15.81
N ALA A 41 4.74 -13.15 16.63
CA ALA A 41 4.44 -12.47 17.89
C ALA A 41 3.72 -11.12 17.68
N LEU A 42 3.81 -10.54 16.48
CA LEU A 42 3.17 -9.25 16.15
C LEU A 42 1.82 -9.41 15.47
N LEU A 43 1.34 -10.64 15.30
CA LEU A 43 0.14 -10.90 14.51
C LEU A 43 -1.10 -10.19 15.08
N GLU A 44 -1.26 -10.21 16.38
CA GLU A 44 -2.39 -9.55 17.04
C GLU A 44 -2.35 -8.04 16.83
N ASP A 45 -1.16 -7.44 16.98
CA ASP A 45 -0.98 -6.01 16.72
C ASP A 45 -1.26 -5.65 15.27
N ALA A 46 -0.89 -6.54 14.34
CA ALA A 46 -1.15 -6.33 12.93
C ALA A 46 -2.65 -6.30 12.63
N TYR A 47 -3.41 -7.24 13.21
CA TYR A 47 -4.85 -7.24 13.04
C TYR A 47 -5.50 -5.99 13.64
N ASP A 48 -5.03 -5.55 14.79
CA ASP A 48 -5.56 -4.33 15.43
C ASP A 48 -5.34 -3.11 14.56
N ILE A 49 -4.16 -2.97 14.00
CA ILE A 49 -3.84 -1.84 13.10
C ILE A 49 -4.71 -1.89 11.85
N LEU A 50 -4.81 -3.06 11.22
CA LEU A 50 -5.57 -3.21 9.97
C LEU A 50 -7.07 -3.05 10.17
N PHE A 51 -7.57 -3.32 11.37
CA PHE A 51 -8.99 -3.20 11.68
C PHE A 51 -9.50 -1.78 11.44
N ASP A 52 -8.68 -0.78 11.74
CA ASP A 52 -9.07 0.62 11.62
C ASP A 52 -8.78 1.25 10.25
N ILE A 53 -8.18 0.49 9.34
CA ILE A 53 -7.85 1.00 8.01
C ILE A 53 -8.94 0.61 7.01
N PRO A 54 -9.63 1.58 6.41
CA PRO A 54 -10.59 1.28 5.33
C PRO A 54 -9.89 0.59 4.16
N MET A 55 -10.57 -0.38 3.56
CA MET A 55 -10.01 -1.17 2.48
C MET A 55 -10.83 -1.03 1.20
N VAL A 56 -10.13 -0.90 0.08
CA VAL A 56 -10.75 -0.86 -1.24
C VAL A 56 -10.77 -2.28 -1.80
N ALA A 57 -11.95 -2.70 -2.21
CA ALA A 57 -12.12 -4.04 -2.79
C ALA A 57 -11.35 -4.15 -4.11
N VAL A 58 -10.73 -5.31 -4.32
CA VAL A 58 -10.08 -5.64 -5.59
C VAL A 58 -11.13 -6.30 -6.47
N ASP A 59 -11.89 -5.47 -7.17
CA ASP A 59 -12.96 -5.94 -8.06
C ASP A 59 -12.47 -6.05 -9.52
N ASN A 60 -13.36 -6.45 -10.41
CA ASN A 60 -13.01 -6.62 -11.83
C ASN A 60 -12.55 -5.32 -12.48
N SER A 61 -13.11 -4.19 -12.08
CA SER A 61 -12.70 -2.89 -12.61
C SER A 61 -11.25 -2.57 -12.26
N VAL A 62 -10.85 -2.85 -11.02
CA VAL A 62 -9.46 -2.65 -10.56
C VAL A 62 -8.53 -3.60 -11.32
N LEU A 63 -8.93 -4.86 -11.48
CA LEU A 63 -8.09 -5.83 -12.21
C LEU A 63 -7.90 -5.43 -13.66
N LEU A 64 -8.94 -4.98 -14.33
CA LEU A 64 -8.84 -4.47 -15.69
C LEU A 64 -7.94 -3.24 -15.77
N GLY A 65 -8.05 -2.35 -14.79
CA GLY A 65 -7.17 -1.20 -14.69
C GLY A 65 -5.71 -1.59 -14.55
N ALA A 66 -5.44 -2.62 -13.75
CA ALA A 66 -4.08 -3.13 -13.58
C ALA A 66 -3.50 -3.68 -14.89
N GLU A 67 -4.30 -4.44 -15.63
CA GLU A 67 -3.90 -4.98 -16.93
C GLU A 67 -3.61 -3.89 -17.97
N ASN A 68 -4.30 -2.78 -17.85
CA ASN A 68 -4.24 -1.68 -18.83
C ASN A 68 -3.41 -0.48 -18.37
N LEU A 69 -2.58 -0.63 -17.35
CA LEU A 69 -1.65 0.43 -16.99
C LEU A 69 -0.74 0.74 -18.18
N PRO A 70 -0.35 2.02 -18.36
CA PRO A 70 0.55 2.38 -19.47
C PRO A 70 1.81 1.52 -19.49
N ALA A 71 2.28 1.18 -20.70
CA ALA A 71 3.45 0.31 -20.85
C ALA A 71 4.73 0.85 -20.22
N PHE A 72 4.82 2.16 -19.99
CA PHE A 72 5.98 2.75 -19.31
C PHE A 72 5.96 2.52 -17.79
N ILE A 73 4.84 2.05 -17.24
CA ILE A 73 4.75 1.67 -15.83
C ILE A 73 5.27 0.23 -15.71
N LYS A 74 6.47 0.07 -15.15
CA LYS A 74 7.14 -1.22 -15.06
C LYS A 74 6.91 -1.86 -13.69
N LEU A 75 5.71 -2.36 -13.48
CA LEU A 75 5.32 -3.02 -12.23
C LEU A 75 4.96 -4.48 -12.46
N ARG A 76 5.23 -5.30 -11.45
CA ARG A 76 4.77 -6.69 -11.43
C ARG A 76 3.26 -6.73 -11.17
N ALA A 77 2.66 -7.90 -11.34
CA ALA A 77 1.22 -8.06 -11.25
C ALA A 77 0.61 -7.53 -9.94
N LEU A 78 1.15 -7.92 -8.79
CA LEU A 78 0.61 -7.48 -7.50
C LEU A 78 0.74 -5.98 -7.31
N ASP A 79 1.89 -5.42 -7.67
CA ASP A 79 2.12 -3.98 -7.57
C ASP A 79 1.23 -3.21 -8.54
N SER A 80 0.96 -3.78 -9.71
CA SER A 80 0.01 -3.20 -10.67
C SER A 80 -1.40 -3.14 -10.10
N ILE A 81 -1.82 -4.16 -9.36
CA ILE A 81 -3.13 -4.18 -8.71
C ILE A 81 -3.20 -3.08 -7.63
N HIS A 82 -2.16 -2.93 -6.82
CA HIS A 82 -2.10 -1.86 -5.83
C HIS A 82 -2.17 -0.48 -6.50
N MET A 83 -1.43 -0.30 -7.57
CA MET A 83 -1.41 0.98 -8.28
C MET A 83 -2.75 1.27 -8.94
N ALA A 84 -3.40 0.27 -9.54
CA ALA A 84 -4.72 0.44 -10.13
C ALA A 84 -5.77 0.76 -9.06
N THR A 85 -5.63 0.17 -7.88
CA THR A 85 -6.49 0.49 -6.75
C THR A 85 -6.37 1.97 -6.38
N ALA A 86 -5.14 2.45 -6.23
CA ALA A 86 -4.89 3.86 -5.94
C ALA A 86 -5.44 4.76 -7.05
N PHE A 87 -5.22 4.38 -8.29
CA PHE A 87 -5.66 5.15 -9.44
C PHE A 87 -7.19 5.25 -9.50
N SER A 88 -7.90 4.20 -9.11
CA SER A 88 -9.37 4.22 -9.06
C SER A 88 -9.90 5.24 -8.06
N MET A 89 -9.10 5.64 -7.10
CA MET A 89 -9.45 6.61 -6.06
C MET A 89 -8.68 7.93 -6.20
N LYS A 90 -8.11 8.19 -7.36
CA LYS A 90 -7.19 9.33 -7.55
C LYS A 90 -7.79 10.66 -7.15
N SER A 91 -9.08 10.88 -7.40
CA SER A 91 -9.76 12.12 -7.04
C SER A 91 -10.04 12.26 -5.54
N GLU A 92 -9.91 11.18 -4.78
CA GLU A 92 -10.26 11.12 -3.36
C GLU A 92 -9.06 11.01 -2.44
N ILE A 93 -7.87 10.73 -2.97
CA ILE A 93 -6.66 10.58 -2.16
C ILE A 93 -5.65 11.65 -2.50
N GLU A 94 -4.87 12.06 -1.50
CA GLU A 94 -3.84 13.07 -1.67
C GLU A 94 -2.54 12.50 -2.25
N GLY A 95 -2.27 11.22 -1.98
CA GLY A 95 -1.04 10.61 -2.44
C GLY A 95 -0.94 9.15 -2.05
N VAL A 96 0.21 8.57 -2.33
CA VAL A 96 0.50 7.17 -2.11
C VAL A 96 1.65 7.05 -1.11
N ILE A 97 1.46 6.19 -0.11
CA ILE A 97 2.51 5.88 0.88
C ILE A 97 3.14 4.55 0.48
N THR A 98 4.41 4.57 0.19
CA THR A 98 5.16 3.37 -0.16
C THR A 98 6.65 3.54 0.12
N TYR A 99 7.32 2.43 0.44
CA TYR A 99 8.76 2.38 0.61
C TYR A 99 9.46 1.70 -0.56
N ASP A 100 8.69 1.24 -1.54
CA ASP A 100 9.22 0.56 -2.72
C ASP A 100 9.55 1.59 -3.78
N LYS A 101 10.80 1.58 -4.25
CA LYS A 101 11.28 2.55 -5.24
C LYS A 101 10.55 2.48 -6.57
N GLU A 102 10.21 1.29 -7.02
CA GLU A 102 9.48 1.12 -8.28
C GLU A 102 8.05 1.63 -8.16
N MET A 103 7.43 1.45 -7.00
CA MET A 103 6.11 2.00 -6.74
C MET A 103 6.15 3.53 -6.66
N VAL A 104 7.21 4.11 -6.08
CA VAL A 104 7.38 5.57 -6.06
C VAL A 104 7.45 6.12 -7.47
N LYS A 105 8.25 5.49 -8.34
CA LYS A 105 8.38 5.91 -9.74
C LYS A 105 7.04 5.83 -10.46
N ALA A 106 6.34 4.71 -10.30
CA ALA A 106 5.06 4.50 -10.96
C ALA A 106 4.02 5.51 -10.48
N ALA A 107 3.91 5.71 -9.19
CA ALA A 107 2.96 6.65 -8.61
C ALA A 107 3.23 8.08 -9.10
N SER A 108 4.50 8.50 -9.10
CA SER A 108 4.89 9.80 -9.60
C SER A 108 4.56 9.98 -11.08
N ALA A 109 4.82 8.94 -11.88
CA ALA A 109 4.52 8.97 -13.32
C ALA A 109 3.01 9.07 -13.59
N LEU A 110 2.18 8.56 -12.69
CA LEU A 110 0.73 8.64 -12.79
C LEU A 110 0.15 9.89 -12.13
N GLY A 111 0.99 10.77 -11.64
CA GLY A 111 0.57 12.06 -11.09
C GLY A 111 0.24 12.06 -9.61
N PHE A 112 0.63 11.01 -8.88
CA PHE A 112 0.44 10.99 -7.43
C PHE A 112 1.59 11.65 -6.70
N LYS A 113 1.27 12.30 -5.59
CA LYS A 113 2.25 12.66 -4.59
C LYS A 113 2.65 11.39 -3.84
N THR A 114 3.92 11.23 -3.53
CA THR A 114 4.39 10.05 -2.81
C THR A 114 4.97 10.44 -1.46
N MET A 115 4.79 9.52 -0.50
CA MET A 115 5.27 9.72 0.87
C MET A 115 5.92 8.42 1.35
N SER A 116 7.05 8.57 2.05
CA SER A 116 7.76 7.43 2.67
C SER A 116 8.16 7.84 4.09
N PRO A 117 7.18 7.90 5.03
CA PRO A 117 7.46 8.36 6.39
C PRO A 117 8.57 7.54 7.05
N GLY A 118 9.54 8.24 7.67
CA GLY A 118 10.65 7.59 8.33
C GLY A 118 11.82 7.23 7.43
N MET A 119 11.69 7.41 6.13
CA MET A 119 12.79 7.25 5.19
C MET A 119 13.56 8.56 5.04
N LYS A 120 14.85 8.48 5.11
CA LYS A 120 15.73 9.64 4.89
C LYS A 120 16.19 9.72 3.45
#